data_55d5ad2a5462d417854dbf7a16ac2c2f
#
_entry.id   55d5ad2a5462d417854dbf7a16ac2c2f
#
_cell.length_a   1.000
_cell.length_b   1.000
_cell.length_c   1.000
_cell.angle_alpha   90.00
_cell.angle_beta   90.00
_cell.angle_gamma   90.00
#
_symmetry.space_group_name_H-M   'P 1'
#
loop_
_entity.id
_entity.type
_entity.pdbx_description
1 polymer ?
#
loop_
_entity_poly.entity_id
_entity_poly.type
_entity_poly.pdbx_seq_one_letter_code
_entity_poly.pdbx_strand_id
1 'polypeptide(L)'
;MVERPGQAAPATVGFLMRSARAYQDQGNIYQATYAYLDVLDHYPEGKEAQEARDRLLKIAQEYEESGQLHMAKHLYRRIDHAIGA
;
A
#
# COMPACT_ATOMS: atom_id res chain seq x y z
N MET A 1 1.72 -20.42 22.51
CA MET A 1 0.50 -19.70 22.18
C MET A 1 0.43 -19.35 20.72
N VAL A 2 -0.66 -19.66 20.14
CA VAL A 2 -0.80 -19.54 18.70
C VAL A 2 -1.52 -18.25 18.36
N GLU A 3 -0.95 -17.49 17.43
CA GLU A 3 -1.63 -16.34 16.92
C GLU A 3 -2.77 -16.76 16.02
N ARG A 4 -3.87 -16.06 16.15
CA ARG A 4 -5.01 -16.37 15.32
C ARG A 4 -4.81 -15.87 13.90
N PRO A 5 -5.09 -16.72 12.92
CA PRO A 5 -5.02 -16.27 11.53
C PRO A 5 -5.93 -15.08 11.31
N GLY A 6 -5.49 -14.14 10.54
CA GLY A 6 -6.27 -12.97 10.23
C GLY A 6 -6.17 -11.86 11.25
N GLN A 7 -5.51 -12.11 12.36
CA GLN A 7 -5.26 -11.07 13.34
C GLN A 7 -3.80 -10.72 13.30
N ALA A 8 -3.47 -9.68 12.61
CA ALA A 8 -2.10 -9.25 12.52
C ALA A 8 -1.69 -8.61 13.83
N ALA A 9 -0.49 -8.91 14.29
CA ALA A 9 0.08 -8.16 15.37
C ALA A 9 0.26 -6.72 14.88
N PRO A 10 -0.14 -5.71 15.69
CA PRO A 10 0.07 -4.32 15.27
C PRO A 10 1.51 -4.02 14.90
N ALA A 11 2.46 -4.71 15.54
CA ALA A 11 3.87 -4.53 15.22
C ALA A 11 4.19 -4.93 13.78
N THR A 12 3.50 -5.96 13.27
CA THR A 12 3.74 -6.42 11.90
C THR A 12 3.30 -5.38 10.88
N VAL A 13 2.09 -4.85 11.03
CA VAL A 13 1.60 -3.86 10.08
C VAL A 13 2.39 -2.56 10.20
N GLY A 14 2.81 -2.21 11.42
CA GLY A 14 3.67 -1.05 11.64
C GLY A 14 5.01 -1.20 10.92
N PHE A 15 5.59 -2.40 11.00
CA PHE A 15 6.85 -2.66 10.31
C PHE A 15 6.68 -2.53 8.80
N LEU A 16 5.59 -3.08 8.25
CA LEU A 16 5.33 -2.98 6.81
C LEU A 16 5.18 -1.52 6.38
N MET A 17 4.48 -0.73 7.17
CA MET A 17 4.30 0.69 6.85
C MET A 17 5.62 1.45 6.91
N ARG A 18 6.44 1.18 7.93
CA ARG A 18 7.75 1.83 8.01
C ARG A 18 8.63 1.46 6.82
N SER A 19 8.60 0.19 6.41
CA SER A 19 9.35 -0.25 5.26
C SER A 19 8.87 0.43 3.99
N ALA A 20 7.55 0.50 3.82
CA ALA A 20 6.99 1.15 2.64
C ALA A 20 7.39 2.62 2.56
N ARG A 21 7.31 3.32 3.69
CA ARG A 21 7.69 4.74 3.72
C ARG A 21 9.18 4.93 3.44
N ALA A 22 10.01 4.02 3.96
CA ALA A 22 11.44 4.10 3.72
C ALA A 22 11.77 3.90 2.25
N TYR A 23 11.14 2.94 1.60
CA TYR A 23 11.30 2.76 0.16
C TYR A 23 10.88 4.02 -0.59
N GLN A 24 9.75 4.58 -0.21
CA GLN A 24 9.25 5.78 -0.88
C GLN A 24 10.22 6.94 -0.72
N ASP A 25 10.74 7.12 0.48
CA ASP A 25 11.70 8.21 0.76
C ASP A 25 12.99 8.04 -0.02
N GLN A 26 13.38 6.82 -0.31
CA GLN A 26 14.56 6.53 -1.11
C GLN A 26 14.31 6.67 -2.60
N GLY A 27 13.09 6.98 -2.99
CA GLY A 27 12.73 7.04 -4.40
C GLY A 27 12.47 5.68 -5.01
N ASN A 28 12.42 4.65 -4.20
CA ASN A 28 12.20 3.29 -4.67
C ASN A 28 10.69 3.03 -4.72
N ILE A 29 10.04 3.65 -5.71
CA ILE A 29 8.59 3.71 -5.75
C ILE A 29 7.97 2.35 -6.02
N TYR A 30 8.62 1.54 -6.83
CA TYR A 30 8.11 0.22 -7.16
C TYR A 30 7.99 -0.65 -5.90
N GLN A 31 9.05 -0.69 -5.10
CA GLN A 31 9.06 -1.45 -3.86
C GLN A 31 8.09 -0.88 -2.84
N ALA A 32 8.02 0.45 -2.77
CA ALA A 32 7.08 1.10 -1.88
C ALA A 32 5.64 0.71 -2.23
N THR A 33 5.32 0.71 -3.52
CA THR A 33 3.99 0.36 -3.99
C THR A 33 3.61 -1.04 -3.55
N TYR A 34 4.50 -2.00 -3.74
CA TYR A 34 4.22 -3.37 -3.33
C TYR A 34 4.03 -3.49 -1.82
N ALA A 35 4.83 -2.78 -1.05
CA ALA A 35 4.71 -2.83 0.39
C ALA A 35 3.38 -2.26 0.87
N TYR A 36 2.94 -1.14 0.28
CA TYR A 36 1.65 -0.57 0.62
C TYR A 36 0.50 -1.49 0.20
N LEU A 37 0.62 -2.12 -0.97
CA LEU A 37 -0.40 -3.06 -1.42
C LEU A 37 -0.49 -4.27 -0.49
N ASP A 38 0.64 -4.73 0.03
CA ASP A 38 0.65 -5.80 1.00
C ASP A 38 -0.15 -5.43 2.24
N VAL A 39 -0.02 -4.18 2.70
CA VAL A 39 -0.80 -3.72 3.83
C VAL A 39 -2.29 -3.83 3.52
N LEU A 40 -2.71 -3.35 2.36
CA LEU A 40 -4.13 -3.40 2.01
C LEU A 40 -4.63 -4.82 1.87
N ASP A 41 -3.82 -5.70 1.28
CA ASP A 41 -4.25 -7.07 1.02
C ASP A 41 -4.39 -7.89 2.31
N HIS A 42 -3.53 -7.65 3.27
CA HIS A 42 -3.48 -8.48 4.47
C HIS A 42 -4.07 -7.81 5.71
N TYR A 43 -4.11 -6.49 5.72
CA TYR A 43 -4.63 -5.74 6.86
C TYR A 43 -5.55 -4.62 6.36
N PRO A 44 -6.69 -4.99 5.76
CA PRO A 44 -7.51 -4.03 5.02
C PRO A 44 -8.23 -3.00 5.88
N GLU A 45 -8.15 -3.12 7.19
CA GLU A 45 -8.89 -2.23 8.08
C GLU A 45 -7.92 -1.51 9.00
N GLY A 46 -8.34 -0.34 9.45
CA GLY A 46 -7.57 0.41 10.40
C GLY A 46 -6.84 1.58 9.78
N LYS A 47 -6.15 2.31 10.62
CA LYS A 47 -5.51 3.55 10.17
C LYS A 47 -4.33 3.28 9.23
N GLU A 48 -3.65 2.16 9.41
CA GLU A 48 -2.53 1.83 8.53
C GLU A 48 -3.02 1.56 7.12
N ALA A 49 -4.14 0.85 7.00
CA ALA A 49 -4.72 0.60 5.68
C ALA A 49 -5.14 1.92 5.02
N GLN A 50 -5.71 2.81 5.79
CA GLN A 50 -6.12 4.10 5.26
C GLN A 50 -4.92 4.90 4.79
N GLU A 51 -3.85 4.92 5.57
CA GLU A 51 -2.63 5.61 5.16
C GLU A 51 -2.03 4.97 3.91
N ALA A 52 -1.99 3.64 3.86
CA ALA A 52 -1.46 2.94 2.69
C ALA A 52 -2.25 3.30 1.44
N ARG A 53 -3.57 3.32 1.54
CA ARG A 53 -4.42 3.69 0.42
C ARG A 53 -4.15 5.12 -0.03
N ASP A 54 -4.04 6.04 0.93
CA ASP A 54 -3.79 7.44 0.59
C ASP A 54 -2.45 7.61 -0.12
N ARG A 55 -1.45 6.89 0.34
CA ARG A 55 -0.12 6.94 -0.28
C ARG A 55 -0.13 6.35 -1.67
N LEU A 56 -0.85 5.24 -1.85
CA LEU A 56 -0.95 4.63 -3.16
C LEU A 56 -1.70 5.52 -4.15
N LEU A 57 -2.75 6.20 -3.69
CA LEU A 57 -3.47 7.13 -4.55
C LEU A 57 -2.57 8.27 -4.99
N LYS A 58 -1.74 8.76 -4.09
CA LYS A 58 -0.81 9.81 -4.44
C LYS A 58 0.23 9.33 -5.47
N ILE A 59 0.73 8.12 -5.29
CA ILE A 59 1.67 7.54 -6.25
C ILE A 59 1.01 7.42 -7.62
N ALA A 60 -0.24 6.95 -7.65
CA ALA A 60 -0.98 6.83 -8.91
C ALA A 60 -1.15 8.19 -9.58
N GLN A 61 -1.47 9.21 -8.80
CA GLN A 61 -1.59 10.57 -9.33
C GLN A 61 -0.27 11.07 -9.91
N GLU A 62 0.83 10.76 -9.25
CA GLU A 62 2.14 11.14 -9.76
C GLU A 62 2.46 10.45 -11.07
N TYR A 63 2.07 9.19 -11.22
CA TYR A 63 2.22 8.51 -12.49
C TYR A 63 1.40 9.21 -13.58
N GLU A 64 0.16 9.60 -13.25
CA GLU A 64 -0.66 10.33 -14.21
C GLU A 64 0.01 11.63 -14.64
N GLU A 65 0.50 12.39 -13.68
CA GLU A 65 1.10 13.69 -13.94
C GLU A 65 2.37 13.58 -14.79
N SER A 66 3.08 12.48 -14.65
CA SER A 66 4.29 12.26 -15.42
C SER A 66 4.01 11.58 -16.77
N GLY A 67 2.75 11.37 -17.09
CA GLY A 67 2.35 10.78 -18.36
C GLY A 67 2.41 9.26 -18.39
N GLN A 68 2.68 8.63 -17.27
CA GLN A 68 2.74 7.17 -17.21
C GLN A 68 1.34 6.62 -16.92
N LEU A 69 0.46 6.78 -17.91
CA LEU A 69 -0.96 6.51 -17.70
C LEU A 69 -1.24 5.04 -17.51
N HIS A 70 -0.46 4.18 -18.14
CA HIS A 70 -0.65 2.75 -17.98
C HIS A 70 -0.37 2.31 -16.55
N MET A 71 0.70 2.83 -15.96
CA MET A 71 1.05 2.54 -14.58
C MET A 71 0.00 3.06 -13.62
N ALA A 72 -0.48 4.29 -13.87
CA ALA A 72 -1.51 4.87 -13.03
C ALA A 72 -2.78 4.03 -13.06
N LYS A 73 -3.22 3.64 -14.23
CA LYS A 73 -4.43 2.84 -14.39
C LYS A 73 -4.31 1.51 -13.68
N HIS A 74 -3.16 0.85 -13.85
CA HIS A 74 -2.93 -0.42 -13.20
C HIS A 74 -3.00 -0.28 -11.68
N LEU A 75 -2.40 0.77 -11.16
CA LEU A 75 -2.37 0.98 -9.72
C LEU A 75 -3.76 1.30 -9.18
N TYR A 76 -4.52 2.15 -9.87
CA TYR A 76 -5.88 2.43 -9.45
C TYR A 76 -6.72 1.15 -9.37
N ARG A 77 -6.56 0.26 -10.34
CA ARG A 77 -7.27 -1.01 -10.32
C ARG A 77 -6.88 -1.87 -9.13
N ARG A 78 -5.60 -1.90 -8.83
CA ARG A 78 -5.14 -2.70 -7.69
C ARG A 78 -5.67 -2.15 -6.38
N ILE A 79 -5.73 -0.83 -6.26
CA ILE A 79 -6.27 -0.20 -5.05
C ILE A 79 -7.75 -0.56 -4.90
N ASP A 80 -8.52 -0.41 -5.97
CA ASP A 80 -9.95 -0.76 -5.95
C ASP A 80 -10.15 -2.21 -5.55
N HIS A 81 -9.38 -3.09 -6.11
CA HIS A 81 -9.51 -4.52 -5.82
C HIS A 81 -9.19 -4.82 -4.37
N ALA A 82 -8.16 -4.19 -3.85
CA ALA A 82 -7.71 -4.46 -2.48
C ALA A 82 -8.70 -3.98 -1.43
N ILE A 83 -9.45 -2.92 -1.70
CA ILE A 83 -10.42 -2.42 -0.74
C ILE A 83 -11.78 -3.07 -0.88
N GLY A 84 -11.87 -4.13 -1.66
CA GLY A 84 -13.05 -4.96 -1.66
C GLY A 84 -14.23 -4.39 -2.40
N ALA A 85 -13.96 -3.56 -3.33
CA ALA A 85 -15.03 -2.99 -4.13
C ALA A 85 -15.69 -4.06 -5.00
#